data_1f9c682a48e70a5b6e9ef2b7238ae58d
#
_entry.id   1f9c682a48e70a5b6e9ef2b7238ae58d
#
_cell.length_a   1.000
_cell.length_b   1.000
_cell.length_c   1.000
_cell.angle_alpha   90.00
_cell.angle_beta   90.00
_cell.angle_gamma   90.00
#
_symmetry.space_group_name_H-M   'P 1'
#
loop_
_entity.id
_entity.type
_entity.pdbx_description
1 polymer ?
#
loop_
_entity_poly.entity_id
_entity_poly.type
_entity_poly.pdbx_seq_one_letter_code
_entity_poly.pdbx_strand_id
1 'polypeptide(L)'
;TAKATETAIQRQYEQARERFDVGLIAVTEVYEARASYDDARSQRIAADNDLNVAREQLARLTGEYPDAMENLRQNFPLGRPEPMDPTSWEATAVEQNWSIQAALRQLNASEASLKAAKSGHLPTLELSASYQETSLENALFTQQERSQSVASLSLTIPLYTGGGTQAGAREQRSLVTAAEQDLNTVRRDVQVNTRSLFLTVNNNVETASALEQTIISRRSALDATRAGYDVGTRNIVEVLDAERAYYVALRDYANARYDYVINTLKLKQAAGTLSPQDLIDLNNWLSEGARGIEALAEEGKTLDDPVQ
;
A
#
# COMPACT_ATOMS: atom_id res chain seq x y z
N THR A 1 12.93 10.02 13.64
CA THR A 1 13.70 11.14 13.03
C THR A 1 13.20 12.49 13.55
N ALA A 2 11.87 12.84 13.47
CA ALA A 2 11.36 14.16 13.88
C ALA A 2 11.65 14.51 15.34
N LYS A 3 11.51 13.55 16.28
CA LYS A 3 11.88 13.73 17.69
C LYS A 3 13.37 13.99 17.88
N ALA A 4 14.22 13.25 17.17
CA ALA A 4 15.67 13.44 17.24
C ALA A 4 16.08 14.80 16.67
N THR A 5 15.45 15.23 15.57
CA THR A 5 15.66 16.57 15.00
C THR A 5 15.29 17.67 15.98
N GLU A 6 14.09 17.60 16.61
CA GLU A 6 13.68 18.57 17.64
C GLU A 6 14.67 18.62 18.79
N THR A 7 15.08 17.46 19.31
CA THR A 7 16.03 17.38 20.44
C THR A 7 17.41 17.97 20.08
N ALA A 8 17.90 17.71 18.88
CA ALA A 8 19.18 18.24 18.43
C ALA A 8 19.13 19.76 18.26
N ILE A 9 18.10 20.29 17.59
CA ILE A 9 17.93 21.74 17.39
C ILE A 9 17.64 22.44 18.72
N GLN A 10 16.92 21.81 19.66
CA GLN A 10 16.73 22.33 21.01
C GLN A 10 18.08 22.54 21.75
N ARG A 11 18.96 21.55 21.67
CA ARG A 11 20.32 21.69 22.25
C ARG A 11 21.10 22.85 21.66
N GLN A 12 21.00 23.06 20.34
CA GLN A 12 21.65 24.20 19.67
C GLN A 12 21.07 25.55 20.14
N TYR A 13 19.73 25.61 20.31
CA TYR A 13 19.07 26.81 20.83
C TYR A 13 19.52 27.09 22.28
N GLU A 14 19.58 26.08 23.16
CA GLU A 14 20.05 26.20 24.54
C GLU A 14 21.50 26.67 24.57
N GLN A 15 22.36 26.09 23.75
CA GLN A 15 23.78 26.50 23.63
C GLN A 15 23.92 27.94 23.09
N ALA A 16 23.14 28.34 22.11
CA ALA A 16 23.15 29.71 21.62
C ALA A 16 22.72 30.70 22.73
N ARG A 17 21.72 30.35 23.52
CA ARG A 17 21.27 31.18 24.65
C ARG A 17 22.36 31.33 25.71
N GLU A 18 23.03 30.24 26.11
CA GLU A 18 24.15 30.29 27.06
C GLU A 18 25.31 31.16 26.57
N ARG A 19 25.69 31.06 25.27
CA ARG A 19 26.71 31.87 24.64
C ARG A 19 26.34 33.36 24.59
N PHE A 20 25.06 33.69 24.38
CA PHE A 20 24.55 35.06 24.43
C PHE A 20 24.61 35.62 25.87
N ASP A 21 24.20 34.86 26.86
CA ASP A 21 24.20 35.28 28.28
C ASP A 21 25.59 35.66 28.80
N VAL A 22 26.64 35.06 28.19
CA VAL A 22 28.05 35.42 28.48
C VAL A 22 28.65 36.41 27.49
N GLY A 23 27.86 36.95 26.56
CA GLY A 23 28.24 37.99 25.61
C GLY A 23 29.08 37.53 24.41
N LEU A 24 29.09 36.25 24.09
CA LEU A 24 29.90 35.68 22.99
C LEU A 24 29.24 35.77 21.60
N ILE A 25 27.92 35.88 21.54
CA ILE A 25 27.16 35.94 20.29
C ILE A 25 26.11 37.05 20.33
N ALA A 26 25.58 37.42 19.15
CA ALA A 26 24.51 38.39 19.03
C ALA A 26 23.12 37.80 19.36
N VAL A 27 22.19 38.62 19.85
CA VAL A 27 20.80 38.19 20.14
C VAL A 27 20.07 37.66 18.91
N THR A 28 20.45 38.09 17.73
CA THR A 28 19.91 37.60 16.44
C THR A 28 20.12 36.11 16.28
N GLU A 29 21.28 35.56 16.65
CA GLU A 29 21.58 34.13 16.58
C GLU A 29 20.68 33.31 17.53
N VAL A 30 20.32 33.88 18.68
CA VAL A 30 19.39 33.25 19.64
C VAL A 30 17.96 33.17 19.02
N TYR A 31 17.54 34.25 18.34
CA TYR A 31 16.23 34.26 17.67
C TYR A 31 16.16 33.31 16.50
N GLU A 32 17.23 33.18 15.70
CA GLU A 32 17.33 32.24 14.59
C GLU A 32 17.30 30.78 15.07
N ALA A 33 18.07 30.47 16.13
CA ALA A 33 18.03 29.15 16.77
C ALA A 33 16.66 28.82 17.35
N ARG A 34 15.99 29.80 18.00
CA ARG A 34 14.63 29.65 18.50
C ARG A 34 13.63 29.40 17.39
N ALA A 35 13.67 30.15 16.29
CA ALA A 35 12.78 29.94 15.15
C ALA A 35 12.94 28.53 14.57
N SER A 36 14.20 28.06 14.43
CA SER A 36 14.48 26.69 13.97
C SER A 36 13.96 25.62 14.96
N TYR A 37 14.03 25.87 16.26
CA TYR A 37 13.45 24.97 17.27
C TYR A 37 11.92 24.92 17.21
N ASP A 38 11.27 26.07 17.09
CA ASP A 38 9.81 26.15 16.98
C ASP A 38 9.31 25.45 15.70
N ASP A 39 10.05 25.57 14.57
CA ASP A 39 9.79 24.83 13.32
C ASP A 39 9.95 23.31 13.51
N ALA A 40 11.04 22.85 14.11
CA ALA A 40 11.28 21.44 14.36
C ALA A 40 10.22 20.82 15.28
N ARG A 41 9.78 21.58 16.29
CA ARG A 41 8.68 21.19 17.17
C ARG A 41 7.36 21.06 16.42
N SER A 42 7.07 22.00 15.53
CA SER A 42 5.86 21.94 14.68
C SER A 42 5.88 20.70 13.79
N GLN A 43 7.02 20.40 13.16
CA GLN A 43 7.21 19.21 12.33
C GLN A 43 7.04 17.90 13.12
N ARG A 44 7.56 17.84 14.36
CA ARG A 44 7.35 16.68 15.24
C ARG A 44 5.86 16.48 15.56
N ILE A 45 5.14 17.57 15.89
CA ILE A 45 3.70 17.48 16.19
C ILE A 45 2.92 16.96 14.98
N ALA A 46 3.25 17.42 13.77
CA ALA A 46 2.65 16.92 12.54
C ALA A 46 2.97 15.43 12.33
N ALA A 47 4.22 15.02 12.50
CA ALA A 47 4.63 13.62 12.36
C ALA A 47 3.99 12.69 13.41
N ASP A 48 3.82 13.16 14.66
CA ASP A 48 3.09 12.40 15.69
C ASP A 48 1.61 12.23 15.32
N ASN A 49 0.98 13.27 14.75
CA ASN A 49 -0.39 13.16 14.24
C ASN A 49 -0.49 12.17 13.08
N ASP A 50 0.42 12.23 12.11
CA ASP A 50 0.45 11.31 10.97
C ASP A 50 0.60 9.85 11.43
N LEU A 51 1.45 9.61 12.44
CA LEU A 51 1.61 8.30 13.06
C LEU A 51 0.29 7.82 13.70
N ASN A 52 -0.40 8.70 14.44
CA ASN A 52 -1.68 8.34 15.07
C ASN A 52 -2.74 8.03 14.00
N VAL A 53 -2.85 8.83 12.94
CA VAL A 53 -3.75 8.56 11.82
C VAL A 53 -3.41 7.23 11.13
N ALA A 54 -2.13 6.92 10.93
CA ALA A 54 -1.70 5.64 10.35
C ALA A 54 -2.07 4.45 11.26
N ARG A 55 -1.96 4.60 12.59
CA ARG A 55 -2.40 3.58 13.57
C ARG A 55 -3.90 3.35 13.52
N GLU A 56 -4.72 4.42 13.42
CA GLU A 56 -6.17 4.30 13.22
C GLU A 56 -6.52 3.55 11.93
N GLN A 57 -5.80 3.84 10.83
CA GLN A 57 -6.00 3.14 9.56
C GLN A 57 -5.65 1.65 9.67
N LEU A 58 -4.58 1.32 10.39
CA LEU A 58 -4.21 -0.07 10.65
C LEU A 58 -5.25 -0.77 11.54
N ALA A 59 -5.68 -0.14 12.64
CA ALA A 59 -6.71 -0.67 13.53
C ALA A 59 -8.04 -0.94 12.77
N ARG A 60 -8.40 -0.08 11.81
CA ARG A 60 -9.56 -0.32 10.94
C ARG A 60 -9.43 -1.60 10.11
N LEU A 61 -8.21 -1.97 9.70
CA LEU A 61 -7.98 -3.16 8.87
C LEU A 61 -7.85 -4.43 9.70
N THR A 62 -7.22 -4.34 10.88
CA THR A 62 -6.96 -5.49 11.76
C THR A 62 -8.08 -5.74 12.77
N GLY A 63 -8.89 -4.72 13.07
CA GLY A 63 -9.88 -4.76 14.15
C GLY A 63 -9.31 -4.53 15.56
N GLU A 64 -8.00 -4.39 15.69
CA GLU A 64 -7.30 -4.22 16.97
C GLU A 64 -6.32 -3.05 16.90
N TYR A 65 -6.15 -2.34 18.02
CA TYR A 65 -5.14 -1.29 18.15
C TYR A 65 -3.76 -1.90 18.37
N PRO A 66 -2.75 -1.54 17.56
CA PRO A 66 -1.39 -2.03 17.78
C PRO A 66 -0.76 -1.35 19.00
N ASP A 67 -0.45 -2.12 20.03
CA ASP A 67 0.23 -1.61 21.25
C ASP A 67 1.68 -1.22 20.97
N ALA A 68 2.39 -2.02 20.17
CA ALA A 68 3.75 -1.76 19.72
C ALA A 68 3.90 -2.08 18.24
N MET A 69 4.73 -1.31 17.55
CA MET A 69 5.08 -1.57 16.16
C MET A 69 6.59 -1.83 16.08
N GLU A 70 6.91 -2.96 15.46
CA GLU A 70 8.30 -3.35 15.26
C GLU A 70 8.95 -2.55 14.12
N ASN A 71 10.23 -2.30 14.24
CA ASN A 71 11.02 -1.60 13.24
C ASN A 71 11.79 -2.58 12.35
N LEU A 72 12.04 -2.19 11.10
CA LEU A 72 12.89 -2.93 10.19
C LEU A 72 14.35 -2.88 10.68
N ARG A 73 14.98 -4.05 10.82
CA ARG A 73 16.38 -4.15 11.24
C ARG A 73 17.31 -3.41 10.28
N GLN A 74 18.40 -2.83 10.80
CA GLN A 74 19.35 -2.04 9.99
C GLN A 74 20.03 -2.87 8.90
N ASN A 75 20.38 -4.12 9.20
CA ASN A 75 21.04 -5.05 8.29
C ASN A 75 20.07 -5.78 7.34
N PHE A 76 18.84 -5.25 7.12
CA PHE A 76 17.92 -5.81 6.15
C PHE A 76 18.53 -5.76 4.74
N PRO A 77 18.64 -6.90 4.03
CA PRO A 77 19.30 -6.96 2.73
C PRO A 77 18.44 -6.30 1.65
N LEU A 78 19.02 -5.34 0.95
CA LEU A 78 18.42 -4.72 -0.23
C LEU A 78 18.96 -5.42 -1.47
N GLY A 79 18.21 -6.38 -2.00
CA GLY A 79 18.58 -7.18 -3.16
C GLY A 79 17.79 -6.83 -4.41
N ARG A 80 18.38 -7.00 -5.59
CA ARG A 80 17.63 -6.89 -6.85
C ARG A 80 16.63 -8.05 -6.99
N PRO A 81 15.49 -7.85 -7.67
CA PRO A 81 14.53 -8.92 -7.90
C PRO A 81 15.15 -10.08 -8.71
N GLU A 82 14.90 -11.29 -8.29
CA GLU A 82 15.31 -12.49 -9.02
C GLU A 82 14.08 -13.18 -9.63
N PRO A 83 14.10 -13.49 -10.93
CA PRO A 83 15.15 -13.25 -11.93
C PRO A 83 15.32 -11.77 -12.31
N MET A 84 16.54 -11.36 -12.72
CA MET A 84 16.86 -9.98 -13.10
C MET A 84 16.32 -9.56 -14.49
N ASP A 85 15.43 -10.34 -15.04
CA ASP A 85 14.80 -10.11 -16.34
C ASP A 85 13.33 -9.70 -16.17
N PRO A 86 12.93 -8.50 -16.60
CA PRO A 86 11.54 -8.05 -16.51
C PRO A 86 10.58 -8.92 -17.32
N THR A 87 11.04 -9.52 -18.43
CA THR A 87 10.22 -10.36 -19.30
C THR A 87 9.77 -11.64 -18.60
N SER A 88 10.61 -12.19 -17.75
CA SER A 88 10.29 -13.37 -16.93
C SER A 88 9.19 -13.05 -15.91
N TRP A 89 9.25 -11.87 -15.29
CA TRP A 89 8.20 -11.39 -14.38
C TRP A 89 6.88 -11.13 -15.08
N GLU A 90 6.93 -10.52 -16.29
CA GLU A 90 5.73 -10.32 -17.13
C GLU A 90 5.08 -11.65 -17.53
N ALA A 91 5.88 -12.63 -17.94
CA ALA A 91 5.37 -13.96 -18.31
C ALA A 91 4.68 -14.65 -17.13
N THR A 92 5.31 -14.63 -15.96
CA THR A 92 4.73 -15.17 -14.71
C THR A 92 3.44 -14.45 -14.34
N ALA A 93 3.42 -13.11 -14.47
CA ALA A 93 2.23 -12.31 -14.17
C ALA A 93 1.07 -12.65 -15.10
N VAL A 94 1.31 -12.81 -16.41
CA VAL A 94 0.26 -13.19 -17.37
C VAL A 94 -0.35 -14.55 -17.05
N GLU A 95 0.44 -15.47 -16.51
CA GLU A 95 -0.01 -16.83 -16.15
C GLU A 95 -0.73 -16.87 -14.79
N GLN A 96 -0.18 -16.18 -13.77
CA GLN A 96 -0.58 -16.38 -12.37
C GLN A 96 -1.38 -15.24 -11.75
N ASN A 97 -1.46 -14.07 -12.41
CA ASN A 97 -2.13 -12.92 -11.83
C ASN A 97 -3.64 -13.14 -11.67
N TRP A 98 -4.14 -12.92 -10.46
CA TRP A 98 -5.53 -13.15 -10.10
C TRP A 98 -6.52 -12.23 -10.83
N SER A 99 -6.12 -11.02 -11.21
CA SER A 99 -6.98 -10.10 -11.99
C SER A 99 -7.24 -10.64 -13.39
N ILE A 100 -6.23 -11.25 -14.02
CA ILE A 100 -6.38 -11.91 -15.33
C ILE A 100 -7.29 -13.13 -15.20
N GLN A 101 -7.11 -13.94 -14.15
CA GLN A 101 -7.97 -15.10 -13.88
C GLN A 101 -9.43 -14.67 -13.65
N ALA A 102 -9.65 -13.58 -12.90
CA ALA A 102 -10.99 -13.02 -12.68
C ALA A 102 -11.63 -12.56 -14.01
N ALA A 103 -10.89 -11.82 -14.84
CA ALA A 103 -11.37 -11.37 -16.14
C ALA A 103 -11.68 -12.55 -17.10
N LEU A 104 -10.87 -13.62 -17.04
CA LEU A 104 -11.13 -14.85 -17.80
C LEU A 104 -12.43 -15.53 -17.33
N ARG A 105 -12.67 -15.60 -16.01
CA ARG A 105 -13.93 -16.14 -15.48
C ARG A 105 -15.14 -15.28 -15.87
N GLN A 106 -14.97 -13.96 -15.93
CA GLN A 106 -16.02 -13.05 -16.39
C GLN A 106 -16.34 -13.28 -17.88
N LEU A 107 -15.32 -13.49 -18.74
CA LEU A 107 -15.52 -13.86 -20.13
C LEU A 107 -16.32 -15.17 -20.25
N ASN A 108 -15.91 -16.21 -19.51
CA ASN A 108 -16.64 -17.49 -19.50
C ASN A 108 -18.10 -17.33 -19.03
N ALA A 109 -18.37 -16.44 -18.09
CA ALA A 109 -19.73 -16.13 -17.63
C ALA A 109 -20.54 -15.45 -18.74
N SER A 110 -19.94 -14.52 -19.49
CA SER A 110 -20.58 -13.85 -20.63
C SER A 110 -20.89 -14.84 -21.77
N GLU A 111 -19.98 -15.79 -22.05
CA GLU A 111 -20.19 -16.88 -23.02
C GLU A 111 -21.35 -17.80 -22.58
N ALA A 112 -21.41 -18.14 -21.29
CA ALA A 112 -22.52 -18.92 -20.74
C ALA A 112 -23.86 -18.17 -20.86
N SER A 113 -23.86 -16.85 -20.64
CA SER A 113 -25.04 -16.00 -20.83
C SER A 113 -25.49 -15.96 -22.29
N LEU A 114 -24.54 -15.90 -23.25
CA LEU A 114 -24.86 -16.02 -24.69
C LEU A 114 -25.47 -17.37 -25.00
N LYS A 115 -24.93 -18.46 -24.43
CA LYS A 115 -25.52 -19.80 -24.61
C LYS A 115 -26.93 -19.87 -24.00
N ALA A 116 -27.17 -19.27 -22.84
CA ALA A 116 -28.49 -19.19 -22.25
C ALA A 116 -29.47 -18.37 -23.11
N ALA A 117 -29.05 -17.22 -23.67
CA ALA A 117 -29.89 -16.43 -24.57
C ALA A 117 -30.25 -17.19 -25.82
N LYS A 118 -29.33 -17.96 -26.40
CA LYS A 118 -29.61 -18.85 -27.58
C LYS A 118 -30.57 -19.98 -27.21
N SER A 119 -30.56 -20.48 -25.96
CA SER A 119 -31.47 -21.54 -25.55
C SER A 119 -32.94 -21.08 -25.44
N GLY A 120 -33.21 -19.77 -25.49
CA GLY A 120 -34.57 -19.24 -25.56
C GLY A 120 -35.36 -19.68 -26.81
N HIS A 121 -34.72 -20.36 -27.79
CA HIS A 121 -35.38 -21.03 -28.89
C HIS A 121 -35.79 -22.50 -28.58
N LEU A 122 -35.32 -23.05 -27.47
CA LEU A 122 -35.56 -24.44 -27.08
C LEU A 122 -36.88 -24.57 -26.30
N PRO A 123 -37.54 -25.76 -26.36
CA PRO A 123 -38.68 -26.06 -25.50
C PRO A 123 -38.30 -26.00 -24.01
N THR A 124 -39.20 -25.46 -23.19
CA THR A 124 -39.10 -25.48 -21.72
C THR A 124 -40.15 -26.41 -21.17
N LEU A 125 -39.73 -27.28 -20.23
CA LEU A 125 -40.58 -28.15 -19.47
C LEU A 125 -40.59 -27.70 -18.02
N GLU A 126 -41.78 -27.38 -17.46
CA GLU A 126 -41.96 -26.92 -16.12
C GLU A 126 -42.89 -27.85 -15.38
N LEU A 127 -42.46 -28.34 -14.19
CA LEU A 127 -43.28 -29.07 -13.26
C LEU A 127 -43.56 -28.15 -12.06
N SER A 128 -44.84 -27.89 -11.78
CA SER A 128 -45.25 -27.14 -10.62
C SER A 128 -46.20 -27.95 -9.73
N ALA A 129 -46.08 -27.87 -8.44
CA ALA A 129 -46.99 -28.41 -7.44
C ALA A 129 -47.31 -27.33 -6.44
N SER A 130 -48.61 -27.11 -6.20
CA SER A 130 -49.06 -26.15 -5.20
C SER A 130 -50.13 -26.78 -4.32
N TYR A 131 -50.04 -26.47 -3.02
CA TYR A 131 -51.08 -26.75 -2.04
C TYR A 131 -51.61 -25.43 -1.49
N GLN A 132 -52.92 -25.20 -1.60
CA GLN A 132 -53.54 -23.98 -1.11
C GLN A 132 -54.68 -24.37 -0.15
N GLU A 133 -54.64 -23.83 1.03
CA GLU A 133 -55.70 -23.90 2.00
C GLU A 133 -56.34 -22.52 2.15
N THR A 134 -57.64 -22.43 1.91
CA THR A 134 -58.38 -21.18 2.01
C THR A 134 -59.48 -21.37 3.07
N SER A 135 -59.39 -20.59 4.14
CA SER A 135 -60.43 -20.47 5.17
C SER A 135 -61.20 -19.17 4.90
N LEU A 136 -62.50 -19.32 4.59
CA LEU A 136 -63.39 -18.19 4.42
C LEU A 136 -64.29 -18.11 5.66
N GLU A 137 -64.02 -17.12 6.50
CA GLU A 137 -64.85 -16.78 7.64
C GLU A 137 -65.91 -15.73 7.20
N ASN A 138 -67.14 -16.17 6.99
CA ASN A 138 -68.24 -15.28 6.69
C ASN A 138 -69.09 -15.08 7.97
N ALA A 139 -69.32 -13.82 8.34
CA ALA A 139 -69.93 -13.40 9.61
C ALA A 139 -71.38 -13.91 9.83
N LEU A 140 -71.98 -14.60 8.88
CA LEU A 140 -73.37 -15.02 8.97
C LEU A 140 -73.63 -16.53 8.96
N PHE A 141 -72.82 -17.36 8.33
CA PHE A 141 -73.03 -18.83 8.39
C PHE A 141 -71.82 -19.61 7.81
N THR A 142 -71.27 -20.53 8.57
CA THR A 142 -70.43 -21.66 8.19
C THR A 142 -68.97 -21.32 7.78
N GLN A 143 -68.04 -21.73 8.61
CA GLN A 143 -66.65 -21.86 8.30
C GLN A 143 -66.46 -22.86 7.16
N GLN A 144 -66.07 -22.39 5.97
CA GLN A 144 -65.81 -23.27 4.85
C GLN A 144 -64.30 -23.33 4.61
N GLU A 145 -63.70 -24.41 5.05
CA GLU A 145 -62.30 -24.73 4.74
C GLU A 145 -62.24 -25.42 3.36
N ARG A 146 -61.44 -24.90 2.48
CA ARG A 146 -61.22 -25.49 1.19
C ARG A 146 -59.72 -25.72 0.98
N SER A 147 -59.31 -26.96 0.88
CA SER A 147 -57.97 -27.36 0.51
C SER A 147 -57.94 -27.79 -0.94
N GLN A 148 -56.94 -27.29 -1.68
CA GLN A 148 -56.72 -27.63 -3.09
C GLN A 148 -55.27 -27.97 -3.28
N SER A 149 -55.01 -29.16 -3.87
CA SER A 149 -53.69 -29.57 -4.34
C SER A 149 -53.72 -29.58 -5.85
N VAL A 150 -52.79 -28.90 -6.47
CA VAL A 150 -52.64 -28.86 -7.96
C VAL A 150 -51.23 -29.26 -8.33
N ALA A 151 -51.09 -30.26 -9.18
CA ALA A 151 -49.83 -30.59 -9.84
C ALA A 151 -50.02 -30.38 -11.34
N SER A 152 -49.12 -29.60 -11.96
CA SER A 152 -49.15 -29.34 -13.38
C SER A 152 -47.80 -29.56 -14.03
N LEU A 153 -47.81 -30.14 -15.21
CA LEU A 153 -46.64 -30.28 -16.10
C LEU A 153 -46.96 -29.50 -17.38
N SER A 154 -46.14 -28.46 -17.64
CA SER A 154 -46.29 -27.56 -18.77
C SER A 154 -45.08 -27.68 -19.70
N LEU A 155 -45.33 -27.96 -21.00
CA LEU A 155 -44.33 -27.93 -22.06
C LEU A 155 -44.62 -26.70 -22.96
N THR A 156 -43.68 -25.73 -22.97
CA THR A 156 -43.80 -24.52 -23.79
C THR A 156 -42.78 -24.57 -24.92
N ILE A 157 -43.24 -24.48 -26.16
CA ILE A 157 -42.42 -24.47 -27.36
C ILE A 157 -42.57 -23.10 -28.04
N PRO A 158 -41.58 -22.21 -28.03
CA PRO A 158 -41.66 -20.92 -28.67
C PRO A 158 -41.50 -21.07 -30.19
N LEU A 159 -42.58 -20.96 -30.94
CA LEU A 159 -42.56 -21.06 -32.43
C LEU A 159 -42.10 -19.75 -33.07
N TYR A 160 -42.51 -18.62 -32.50
CA TYR A 160 -42.13 -17.28 -32.99
C TYR A 160 -42.19 -16.25 -31.87
N THR A 161 -41.09 -15.53 -31.69
CA THR A 161 -40.93 -14.54 -30.61
C THR A 161 -40.80 -13.10 -31.13
N GLY A 162 -41.24 -12.83 -32.38
CA GLY A 162 -41.12 -11.50 -32.99
C GLY A 162 -39.68 -11.02 -33.17
N GLY A 163 -38.70 -11.93 -33.20
CA GLY A 163 -37.25 -11.60 -33.29
C GLY A 163 -36.60 -11.26 -31.94
N GLY A 164 -37.33 -11.27 -30.83
CA GLY A 164 -36.83 -10.92 -29.50
C GLY A 164 -35.67 -11.81 -29.06
N THR A 165 -35.81 -13.14 -29.17
CA THR A 165 -34.72 -14.10 -28.78
C THR A 165 -33.48 -13.89 -29.65
N GLN A 166 -33.61 -13.58 -30.94
CA GLN A 166 -32.48 -13.32 -31.82
C GLN A 166 -31.81 -11.99 -31.50
N ALA A 167 -32.58 -10.95 -31.13
CA ALA A 167 -32.05 -9.66 -30.69
C ALA A 167 -31.29 -9.81 -29.38
N GLY A 168 -31.85 -10.52 -28.38
CA GLY A 168 -31.17 -10.84 -27.12
C GLY A 168 -29.87 -11.64 -27.31
N ALA A 169 -29.86 -12.62 -28.23
CA ALA A 169 -28.63 -13.35 -28.55
C ALA A 169 -27.56 -12.46 -29.22
N ARG A 170 -27.96 -11.45 -30.05
CA ARG A 170 -27.02 -10.46 -30.59
C ARG A 170 -26.47 -9.53 -29.54
N GLU A 171 -27.30 -9.07 -28.60
CA GLU A 171 -26.89 -8.28 -27.45
C GLU A 171 -25.84 -9.05 -26.63
N GLN A 172 -26.14 -10.29 -26.23
CA GLN A 172 -25.20 -11.11 -25.46
C GLN A 172 -23.91 -11.38 -26.23
N ARG A 173 -23.92 -11.50 -27.54
CA ARG A 173 -22.70 -11.62 -28.34
C ARG A 173 -21.85 -10.36 -28.29
N SER A 174 -22.47 -9.18 -28.30
CA SER A 174 -21.74 -7.92 -28.14
C SER A 174 -21.12 -7.80 -26.73
N LEU A 175 -21.81 -8.30 -25.70
CA LEU A 175 -21.27 -8.36 -24.32
C LEU A 175 -20.09 -9.35 -24.20
N VAL A 176 -20.10 -10.48 -24.92
CA VAL A 176 -18.93 -11.37 -25.01
C VAL A 176 -17.74 -10.63 -25.62
N THR A 177 -17.95 -9.93 -26.75
CA THR A 177 -16.86 -9.14 -27.36
C THR A 177 -16.34 -8.05 -26.43
N ALA A 178 -17.21 -7.38 -25.66
CA ALA A 178 -16.79 -6.43 -24.64
C ALA A 178 -15.91 -7.10 -23.57
N ALA A 179 -16.33 -8.25 -23.03
CA ALA A 179 -15.57 -9.00 -22.03
C ALA A 179 -14.21 -9.52 -22.56
N GLU A 180 -14.12 -9.87 -23.87
CA GLU A 180 -12.84 -10.20 -24.52
C GLU A 180 -11.90 -8.98 -24.56
N GLN A 181 -12.41 -7.80 -24.87
CA GLN A 181 -11.60 -6.58 -24.88
C GLN A 181 -11.20 -6.16 -23.46
N ASP A 182 -12.06 -6.34 -22.48
CA ASP A 182 -11.75 -6.10 -21.08
C ASP A 182 -10.63 -7.03 -20.60
N LEU A 183 -10.68 -8.32 -20.92
CA LEU A 183 -9.60 -9.27 -20.64
C LEU A 183 -8.28 -8.83 -21.29
N ASN A 184 -8.31 -8.39 -22.55
CA ASN A 184 -7.11 -7.89 -23.23
C ASN A 184 -6.56 -6.62 -22.58
N THR A 185 -7.43 -5.75 -22.08
CA THR A 185 -7.02 -4.54 -21.34
C THR A 185 -6.35 -4.92 -20.02
N VAL A 186 -7.00 -5.78 -19.21
CA VAL A 186 -6.43 -6.28 -17.94
C VAL A 186 -5.08 -6.94 -18.15
N ARG A 187 -4.90 -7.74 -19.21
CA ARG A 187 -3.58 -8.35 -19.53
C ARG A 187 -2.51 -7.30 -19.77
N ARG A 188 -2.80 -6.28 -20.59
CA ARG A 188 -1.83 -5.20 -20.85
C ARG A 188 -1.52 -4.40 -19.61
N ASP A 189 -2.53 -4.10 -18.78
CA ASP A 189 -2.35 -3.35 -17.55
C ASP A 189 -1.48 -4.12 -16.56
N VAL A 190 -1.69 -5.43 -16.41
CA VAL A 190 -0.86 -6.30 -15.57
C VAL A 190 0.58 -6.34 -16.07
N GLN A 191 0.80 -6.49 -17.39
CA GLN A 191 2.15 -6.48 -17.96
C GLN A 191 2.88 -5.16 -17.68
N VAL A 192 2.23 -4.02 -17.97
CA VAL A 192 2.82 -2.69 -17.75
C VAL A 192 3.09 -2.46 -16.26
N ASN A 193 2.12 -2.81 -15.40
CA ASN A 193 2.28 -2.64 -13.94
C ASN A 193 3.41 -3.49 -13.38
N THR A 194 3.51 -4.77 -13.78
CA THR A 194 4.58 -5.67 -13.34
C THR A 194 5.95 -5.16 -13.77
N ARG A 195 6.08 -4.73 -15.04
CA ARG A 195 7.32 -4.13 -15.54
C ARG A 195 7.71 -2.85 -14.80
N SER A 196 6.74 -1.98 -14.57
CA SER A 196 6.93 -0.74 -13.82
C SER A 196 7.40 -1.01 -12.40
N LEU A 197 6.77 -1.96 -11.70
CA LEU A 197 7.16 -2.36 -10.34
C LEU A 197 8.57 -2.98 -10.31
N PHE A 198 8.92 -3.83 -11.29
CA PHE A 198 10.27 -4.38 -11.41
C PHE A 198 11.32 -3.26 -11.54
N LEU A 199 11.08 -2.28 -12.41
CA LEU A 199 11.98 -1.14 -12.58
C LEU A 199 12.04 -0.28 -11.30
N THR A 200 10.91 -0.10 -10.62
CA THR A 200 10.83 0.64 -9.35
C THR A 200 11.63 -0.04 -8.25
N VAL A 201 11.53 -1.36 -8.10
CA VAL A 201 12.31 -2.12 -7.09
C VAL A 201 13.81 -2.00 -7.36
N ASN A 202 14.24 -2.16 -8.62
CA ASN A 202 15.65 -1.94 -8.98
C ASN A 202 16.13 -0.53 -8.63
N ASN A 203 15.31 0.48 -8.95
CA ASN A 203 15.63 1.88 -8.65
C ASN A 203 15.67 2.13 -7.13
N ASN A 204 14.79 1.50 -6.34
CA ASN A 204 14.79 1.62 -4.88
C ASN A 204 16.12 1.12 -4.27
N VAL A 205 16.69 0.02 -4.80
CA VAL A 205 18.00 -0.48 -4.35
C VAL A 205 19.11 0.55 -4.60
N GLU A 206 19.15 1.11 -5.79
CA GLU A 206 20.15 2.12 -6.15
C GLU A 206 19.96 3.42 -5.36
N THR A 207 18.70 3.86 -5.18
CA THR A 207 18.35 5.04 -4.40
C THR A 207 18.75 4.87 -2.93
N ALA A 208 18.44 3.72 -2.32
CA ALA A 208 18.83 3.46 -0.94
C ALA A 208 20.36 3.49 -0.76
N SER A 209 21.12 2.90 -1.67
CA SER A 209 22.60 2.96 -1.65
C SER A 209 23.13 4.39 -1.80
N ALA A 210 22.54 5.20 -2.69
CA ALA A 210 22.94 6.60 -2.85
C ALA A 210 22.61 7.45 -1.62
N LEU A 211 21.45 7.20 -0.97
CA LEU A 211 21.05 7.89 0.26
C LEU A 211 21.94 7.50 1.44
N GLU A 212 22.39 6.26 1.52
CA GLU A 212 23.37 5.81 2.51
C GLU A 212 24.67 6.62 2.41
N GLN A 213 25.22 6.78 1.20
CA GLN A 213 26.38 7.64 0.98
C GLN A 213 26.10 9.12 1.29
N THR A 214 24.87 9.56 1.02
CA THR A 214 24.43 10.92 1.35
C THR A 214 24.45 11.15 2.87
N ILE A 215 24.03 10.20 3.68
CA ILE A 215 24.09 10.28 5.15
C ILE A 215 25.54 10.50 5.61
N ILE A 216 26.48 9.69 5.11
CA ILE A 216 27.91 9.79 5.45
C ILE A 216 28.46 11.18 5.10
N SER A 217 28.16 11.66 3.89
CA SER A 217 28.61 12.98 3.43
C SER A 217 27.99 14.12 4.23
N ARG A 218 26.68 14.05 4.54
CA ARG A 218 25.97 15.05 5.35
C ARG A 218 26.47 15.09 6.80
N ARG A 219 26.79 13.94 7.37
CA ARG A 219 27.39 13.86 8.70
C ARG A 219 28.75 14.55 8.71
N SER A 220 29.65 14.22 7.77
CA SER A 220 30.95 14.86 7.68
C SER A 220 30.86 16.39 7.51
N ALA A 221 29.89 16.86 6.68
CA ALA A 221 29.61 18.28 6.50
C ALA A 221 29.11 18.93 7.81
N LEU A 222 28.23 18.27 8.55
CA LEU A 222 27.73 18.75 9.83
C LEU A 222 28.86 18.87 10.87
N ASP A 223 29.72 17.84 10.98
CA ASP A 223 30.84 17.84 11.92
C ASP A 223 31.84 18.96 11.60
N ALA A 224 32.16 19.17 10.29
CA ALA A 224 33.01 20.26 9.85
C ALA A 224 32.39 21.65 10.12
N THR A 225 31.07 21.79 9.92
CA THR A 225 30.36 23.05 10.16
C THR A 225 30.31 23.37 11.65
N ARG A 226 30.06 22.38 12.50
CA ARG A 226 30.11 22.52 13.97
C ARG A 226 31.50 22.96 14.42
N ALA A 227 32.55 22.28 13.98
CA ALA A 227 33.93 22.66 14.28
C ALA A 227 34.25 24.10 13.83
N GLY A 228 33.78 24.51 12.64
CA GLY A 228 33.92 25.89 12.13
C GLY A 228 33.16 26.91 13.00
N TYR A 229 32.00 26.57 13.51
CA TYR A 229 31.23 27.42 14.42
C TYR A 229 31.93 27.58 15.79
N ASP A 230 32.49 26.51 16.31
CA ASP A 230 33.21 26.55 17.61
C ASP A 230 34.46 27.44 17.56
N VAL A 231 35.13 27.53 16.43
CA VAL A 231 36.29 28.44 16.22
C VAL A 231 35.88 29.80 15.62
N GLY A 232 34.59 30.08 15.48
CA GLY A 232 34.04 31.38 15.00
C GLY A 232 34.18 31.68 13.53
N THR A 233 34.45 30.68 12.68
CA THR A 233 34.53 30.81 11.22
C THR A 233 33.22 30.54 10.49
N ARG A 234 32.22 29.98 11.18
CA ARG A 234 30.87 29.70 10.70
C ARG A 234 29.86 30.31 11.66
N ASN A 235 28.64 30.56 11.17
CA ASN A 235 27.53 31.06 11.99
C ASN A 235 26.57 29.91 12.39
N ILE A 236 25.69 30.21 13.36
CA ILE A 236 24.73 29.21 13.90
C ILE A 236 23.73 28.73 12.84
N VAL A 237 23.34 29.58 11.87
CA VAL A 237 22.38 29.21 10.81
C VAL A 237 22.96 28.10 9.95
N GLU A 238 24.25 28.18 9.62
CA GLU A 238 24.93 27.13 8.85
C GLU A 238 24.96 25.79 9.61
N VAL A 239 25.12 25.81 10.93
CA VAL A 239 25.06 24.60 11.76
C VAL A 239 23.64 24.02 11.76
N LEU A 240 22.62 24.85 11.98
CA LEU A 240 21.21 24.44 11.97
C LEU A 240 20.78 23.87 10.61
N ASP A 241 21.25 24.48 9.52
CA ASP A 241 20.97 23.97 8.16
C ASP A 241 21.68 22.65 7.87
N ALA A 242 22.93 22.49 8.27
CA ALA A 242 23.67 21.24 8.13
C ALA A 242 23.04 20.12 8.97
N GLU A 243 22.58 20.45 10.17
CA GLU A 243 21.88 19.51 11.05
C GLU A 243 20.55 19.07 10.46
N ARG A 244 19.74 20.01 9.98
CA ARG A 244 18.49 19.72 9.28
C ARG A 244 18.73 18.83 8.07
N ALA A 245 19.74 19.15 7.22
CA ALA A 245 20.10 18.38 6.03
C ALA A 245 20.52 16.94 6.38
N TYR A 246 21.21 16.73 7.49
CA TYR A 246 21.58 15.41 7.97
C TYR A 246 20.36 14.58 8.39
N TYR A 247 19.45 15.14 9.20
CA TYR A 247 18.24 14.42 9.62
C TYR A 247 17.24 14.17 8.49
N VAL A 248 17.21 15.06 7.49
CA VAL A 248 16.45 14.83 6.25
C VAL A 248 17.01 13.61 5.50
N ALA A 249 18.34 13.52 5.35
CA ALA A 249 18.96 12.36 4.69
C ALA A 249 18.66 11.03 5.44
N LEU A 250 18.69 11.04 6.76
CA LEU A 250 18.31 9.88 7.60
C LEU A 250 16.84 9.46 7.36
N ARG A 251 15.94 10.43 7.31
CA ARG A 251 14.52 10.16 7.02
C ARG A 251 14.33 9.58 5.64
N ASP A 252 14.96 10.18 4.64
CA ASP A 252 14.81 9.78 3.24
C ASP A 252 15.37 8.37 3.00
N TYR A 253 16.47 8.02 3.66
CA TYR A 253 17.01 6.65 3.65
C TYR A 253 16.05 5.65 4.31
N ALA A 254 15.48 6.00 5.47
CA ALA A 254 14.48 5.17 6.12
C ALA A 254 13.29 4.90 5.20
N ASN A 255 12.75 5.96 4.59
CA ASN A 255 11.63 5.85 3.65
C ASN A 255 11.99 4.96 2.45
N ALA A 256 13.16 5.16 1.84
CA ALA A 256 13.61 4.35 0.70
C ALA A 256 13.69 2.85 1.02
N ARG A 257 14.08 2.47 2.25
CA ARG A 257 14.08 1.07 2.70
C ARG A 257 12.68 0.50 2.83
N TYR A 258 11.74 1.24 3.41
CA TYR A 258 10.34 0.81 3.49
C TYR A 258 9.68 0.77 2.11
N ASP A 259 9.97 1.73 1.23
CA ASP A 259 9.49 1.74 -0.15
C ASP A 259 9.97 0.52 -0.93
N TYR A 260 11.23 0.13 -0.73
CA TYR A 260 11.77 -1.10 -1.31
C TYR A 260 10.98 -2.34 -0.86
N VAL A 261 10.73 -2.48 0.44
CA VAL A 261 9.95 -3.61 1.00
C VAL A 261 8.54 -3.64 0.40
N ILE A 262 7.84 -2.51 0.44
CA ILE A 262 6.48 -2.39 -0.06
C ILE A 262 6.42 -2.70 -1.56
N ASN A 263 7.34 -2.13 -2.36
CA ASN A 263 7.34 -2.33 -3.81
C ASN A 263 7.76 -3.75 -4.19
N THR A 264 8.61 -4.41 -3.41
CA THR A 264 8.93 -5.85 -3.60
C THR A 264 7.70 -6.73 -3.37
N LEU A 265 6.93 -6.47 -2.32
CA LEU A 265 5.66 -7.19 -2.08
C LEU A 265 4.63 -6.90 -3.19
N LYS A 266 4.53 -5.64 -3.64
CA LYS A 266 3.66 -5.26 -4.77
C LYS A 266 4.07 -5.95 -6.07
N LEU A 267 5.37 -6.10 -6.33
CA LEU A 267 5.88 -6.82 -7.50
C LEU A 267 5.46 -8.30 -7.44
N LYS A 268 5.65 -8.97 -6.30
CA LYS A 268 5.19 -10.34 -6.09
C LYS A 268 3.67 -10.48 -6.21
N GLN A 269 2.91 -9.51 -5.71
CA GLN A 269 1.45 -9.46 -5.86
C GLN A 269 1.05 -9.30 -7.34
N ALA A 270 1.69 -8.39 -8.07
CA ALA A 270 1.43 -8.19 -9.49
C ALA A 270 1.80 -9.41 -10.33
N ALA A 271 2.87 -10.12 -9.97
CA ALA A 271 3.26 -11.38 -10.58
C ALA A 271 2.33 -12.56 -10.19
N GLY A 272 1.48 -12.42 -9.16
CA GLY A 272 0.65 -13.50 -8.64
C GLY A 272 1.39 -14.50 -7.76
N THR A 273 2.63 -14.20 -7.37
CA THR A 273 3.52 -15.09 -6.60
C THR A 273 3.60 -14.75 -5.12
N LEU A 274 2.91 -13.69 -4.67
CA LEU A 274 2.88 -13.30 -3.26
C LEU A 274 2.25 -14.43 -2.42
N SER A 275 3.00 -14.89 -1.43
CA SER A 275 2.60 -15.97 -0.53
C SER A 275 2.63 -15.53 0.94
N PRO A 276 1.92 -16.23 1.86
CA PRO A 276 2.05 -15.99 3.29
C PRO A 276 3.48 -16.13 3.80
N GLN A 277 4.30 -16.97 3.17
CA GLN A 277 5.70 -17.16 3.55
C GLN A 277 6.53 -15.89 3.35
N ASP A 278 6.25 -15.10 2.30
CA ASP A 278 6.93 -13.81 2.07
C ASP A 278 6.70 -12.83 3.21
N LEU A 279 5.49 -12.85 3.79
CA LEU A 279 5.16 -12.00 4.94
C LEU A 279 5.82 -12.50 6.24
N ILE A 280 5.89 -13.83 6.43
CA ILE A 280 6.61 -14.44 7.57
C ILE A 280 8.10 -14.13 7.49
N ASP A 281 8.69 -14.26 6.30
CA ASP A 281 10.11 -13.95 6.08
C ASP A 281 10.40 -12.47 6.33
N LEU A 282 9.51 -11.57 5.89
CA LEU A 282 9.61 -10.15 6.21
C LEU A 282 9.47 -9.90 7.73
N ASN A 283 8.52 -10.56 8.39
CA ASN A 283 8.31 -10.40 9.84
C ASN A 283 9.55 -10.80 10.64
N ASN A 284 10.33 -11.77 10.19
CA ASN A 284 11.60 -12.16 10.82
C ASN A 284 12.67 -11.04 10.76
N TRP A 285 12.50 -10.05 9.86
CA TRP A 285 13.36 -8.87 9.74
C TRP A 285 12.85 -7.67 10.55
N LEU A 286 11.71 -7.81 11.21
CA LEU A 286 11.20 -6.83 12.17
C LEU A 286 11.66 -7.19 13.59
N SER A 287 11.81 -6.21 14.47
CA SER A 287 12.04 -6.45 15.91
C SER A 287 11.68 -5.23 16.74
N GLU A 288 11.14 -5.45 17.95
CA GLU A 288 10.84 -4.39 18.94
C GLU A 288 12.08 -3.63 19.40
N GLY A 289 13.23 -4.29 19.44
CA GLY A 289 14.50 -3.71 19.88
C GLY A 289 15.37 -3.18 18.74
N ALA A 290 14.90 -3.21 17.49
CA ALA A 290 15.66 -2.62 16.40
C ALA A 290 15.77 -1.12 16.68
N ARG A 291 16.97 -0.69 17.08
CA ARG A 291 17.28 0.72 17.20
C ARG A 291 16.96 1.36 15.85
N GLY A 292 16.13 2.38 15.87
CA GLY A 292 15.84 3.14 14.66
C GLY A 292 17.15 3.68 14.07
N ILE A 293 17.12 4.10 12.82
CA ILE A 293 18.25 4.74 12.12
C ILE A 293 18.84 5.89 12.96
N GLU A 294 18.08 6.42 13.91
CA GLU A 294 18.46 7.44 14.89
C GLU A 294 19.60 7.00 15.80
N ALA A 295 19.72 5.72 16.12
CA ALA A 295 20.83 5.21 16.90
C ALA A 295 22.17 5.31 16.15
N LEU A 296 22.16 5.31 14.82
CA LEU A 296 23.35 5.62 14.02
C LEU A 296 23.79 7.08 14.19
N ALA A 297 22.84 7.97 14.47
CA ALA A 297 23.13 9.38 14.73
C ALA A 297 23.79 9.60 16.10
N GLU A 298 23.43 8.80 17.12
CA GLU A 298 23.89 8.95 18.49
C GLU A 298 25.27 8.30 18.75
N GLU A 299 25.58 7.16 18.13
CA GLU A 299 26.77 6.37 18.46
C GLU A 299 28.06 6.79 17.75
N GLY A 300 28.01 7.72 16.80
CA GLY A 300 29.23 8.13 16.08
C GLY A 300 29.88 7.02 15.24
N LYS A 301 29.24 5.85 15.14
CA LYS A 301 29.76 4.70 14.39
C LYS A 301 29.46 4.84 12.91
N THR A 302 30.44 4.53 12.08
CA THR A 302 30.25 4.37 10.63
C THR A 302 29.37 3.16 10.36
N LEU A 303 28.58 3.19 9.30
CA LEU A 303 27.71 2.09 8.87
C LEU A 303 28.47 0.76 8.62
N ASP A 304 29.79 0.84 8.53
CA ASP A 304 30.71 -0.30 8.30
C ASP A 304 31.18 -1.04 9.56
N ASP A 305 30.83 -0.56 10.78
CA ASP A 305 31.22 -1.28 12.00
C ASP A 305 30.30 -2.50 12.20
N PRO A 306 30.83 -3.73 12.16
CA PRO A 306 30.01 -4.92 12.42
C PRO A 306 29.52 -4.86 13.87
N VAL A 307 28.21 -5.00 14.04
CA VAL A 307 27.57 -5.14 15.35
C VAL A 307 28.12 -6.39 16.02
N GLN A 308 28.83 -6.19 17.13
CA GLN A 308 29.21 -7.28 18.05
C GLN A 308 28.02 -7.77 18.85
#